data_4c41443075fe6786d5e8be2f4d08ba49
#
_entry.id   4c41443075fe6786d5e8be2f4d08ba49
#
_cell.length_a   1.000
_cell.length_b   1.000
_cell.length_c   1.000
_cell.angle_alpha   90.00
_cell.angle_beta   90.00
_cell.angle_gamma   90.00
#
_symmetry.space_group_name_H-M   'P 1'
#
loop_
_entity.id
_entity.type
_entity.pdbx_description
1 polymer ?
#
loop_
_entity_poly.entity_id
_entity_poly.type
_entity_poly.pdbx_seq_one_letter_code
_entity_poly.pdbx_strand_id
1 'polypeptide(L)'
;KPWYSSRFTGVNEVIDYFLSHYKILRNQTERFTDSFYRSTLPPEVIEAVSANLSILKSPTVMRQYDGRLWTWEGCADNWGSCHGSCTHVWNYAQAIPHLFPSLERSLRHTEFEEGQDLKGHQVFRVNLPIRPTRHNFHSAADGQLGGIMKVYREWRISGENEFLISMYPKVKKSLDYCISTWDPRRVGSIEEPHHNTYDIEFWGPDGMHNSFYYGALSAFIRMSEFLDKDVTEYKKLLKKGRKFTETGLFNGEYFIQKIEWRRLNAKDPTVAQSFHSSYSPEAKEILEKEGPKYQYGNGCLSDGVLGSWLSRMCGMEETLNTEKVKSHLLSVHRYNFKKDLTDHANPQRSPYALGKEGGLLLGSWPKGGKLSLPFVYSNEVWTGIEYQVASHLMLQGEVEKGLEIVRACRQRYDGSVRNPFNEYECGHWYGRALSSYGLLQGLTGVRYDAVDKTLYINSKIGDFISFISTESGFGNIELRSGKPFVKVVSGHIEVDRFVVSGKVVE
;
A
#
# COMPACT_ATOMS: atom_id res chain seq x y z
N LYS A 1 -16.52 -22.35 -1.22
CA LYS A 1 -17.68 -22.01 -0.37
C LYS A 1 -17.27 -20.90 0.59
N PRO A 2 -18.19 -19.96 0.96
CA PRO A 2 -17.88 -18.88 1.89
C PRO A 2 -17.75 -19.40 3.33
N TRP A 3 -17.04 -18.67 4.17
CA TRP A 3 -16.74 -19.05 5.55
C TRP A 3 -17.97 -19.32 6.42
N TYR A 4 -19.02 -18.51 6.28
CA TYR A 4 -20.24 -18.71 7.06
C TYR A 4 -20.89 -20.09 6.80
N SER A 5 -20.69 -20.69 5.62
CA SER A 5 -21.18 -22.04 5.33
C SER A 5 -20.38 -23.17 6.01
N SER A 6 -19.25 -22.84 6.67
CA SER A 6 -18.56 -23.76 7.57
C SER A 6 -19.14 -23.73 8.99
N ARG A 7 -19.95 -22.72 9.31
CA ARG A 7 -20.52 -22.51 10.64
C ARG A 7 -22.01 -22.77 10.74
N PHE A 8 -22.72 -22.61 9.62
CA PHE A 8 -24.18 -22.74 9.56
C PHE A 8 -24.58 -23.63 8.40
N THR A 9 -25.50 -24.57 8.64
CA THR A 9 -26.02 -25.49 7.63
C THR A 9 -27.15 -24.86 6.81
N GLY A 10 -27.78 -23.82 7.35
CA GLY A 10 -28.86 -23.10 6.67
C GLY A 10 -29.26 -21.80 7.36
N VAL A 11 -30.21 -21.11 6.75
CA VAL A 11 -30.67 -19.79 7.21
C VAL A 11 -31.29 -19.82 8.60
N ASN A 12 -31.98 -20.90 8.97
CA ASN A 12 -32.61 -21.02 10.30
C ASN A 12 -31.57 -20.99 11.42
N GLU A 13 -30.44 -21.67 11.26
CA GLU A 13 -29.35 -21.63 12.24
C GLU A 13 -28.73 -20.21 12.36
N VAL A 14 -28.65 -19.46 11.26
CA VAL A 14 -28.21 -18.06 11.30
C VAL A 14 -29.19 -17.20 12.09
N ILE A 15 -30.50 -17.39 11.90
CA ILE A 15 -31.56 -16.68 12.62
C ILE A 15 -31.48 -17.01 14.12
N ASP A 16 -31.40 -18.28 14.48
CA ASP A 16 -31.31 -18.72 15.89
C ASP A 16 -30.06 -18.18 16.57
N TYR A 17 -28.92 -18.23 15.86
CA TYR A 17 -27.67 -17.63 16.37
C TYR A 17 -27.82 -16.12 16.57
N PHE A 18 -28.38 -15.39 15.61
CA PHE A 18 -28.58 -13.95 15.71
C PHE A 18 -29.51 -13.59 16.87
N LEU A 19 -30.65 -14.24 16.99
CA LEU A 19 -31.63 -13.98 18.05
C LEU A 19 -31.04 -14.25 19.46
N SER A 20 -30.33 -15.37 19.61
CA SER A 20 -29.71 -15.73 20.88
C SER A 20 -28.54 -14.83 21.28
N HIS A 21 -27.84 -14.21 20.30
CA HIS A 21 -26.67 -13.39 20.54
C HIS A 21 -26.90 -11.89 20.29
N TYR A 22 -28.12 -11.46 19.91
CA TYR A 22 -28.42 -10.11 19.50
C TYR A 22 -27.87 -9.02 20.44
N LYS A 23 -28.11 -9.16 21.74
CA LYS A 23 -27.66 -8.19 22.75
C LYS A 23 -26.13 -8.08 22.81
N ILE A 24 -25.44 -9.20 22.70
CA ILE A 24 -23.96 -9.24 22.69
C ILE A 24 -23.44 -8.59 21.42
N LEU A 25 -23.95 -9.00 20.25
CA LEU A 25 -23.53 -8.45 18.96
C LEU A 25 -23.76 -6.95 18.87
N ARG A 26 -24.94 -6.49 19.32
CA ARG A 26 -25.26 -5.07 19.37
C ARG A 26 -24.31 -4.29 20.30
N ASN A 27 -24.10 -4.77 21.50
CA ASN A 27 -23.19 -4.11 22.44
C ASN A 27 -21.74 -4.03 21.90
N GLN A 28 -21.26 -5.10 21.27
CA GLN A 28 -19.92 -5.10 20.65
C GLN A 28 -19.83 -4.07 19.51
N THR A 29 -20.87 -3.99 18.68
CA THR A 29 -20.95 -3.00 17.60
C THR A 29 -20.96 -1.57 18.13
N GLU A 30 -21.80 -1.28 19.14
CA GLU A 30 -21.88 0.03 19.78
C GLU A 30 -20.53 0.42 20.39
N ARG A 31 -19.88 -0.48 21.14
CA ARG A 31 -18.55 -0.23 21.73
C ARG A 31 -17.49 0.08 20.68
N PHE A 32 -17.49 -0.65 19.56
CA PHE A 32 -16.56 -0.38 18.45
C PHE A 32 -16.85 0.99 17.83
N THR A 33 -18.11 1.27 17.51
CA THR A 33 -18.55 2.52 16.90
C THR A 33 -18.22 3.72 17.79
N ASP A 34 -18.58 3.65 19.08
CA ASP A 34 -18.31 4.71 20.06
C ASP A 34 -16.81 4.96 20.21
N SER A 35 -16.00 3.88 20.25
CA SER A 35 -14.54 3.98 20.33
C SER A 35 -13.96 4.63 19.06
N PHE A 36 -14.44 4.24 17.88
CA PHE A 36 -13.94 4.77 16.61
C PHE A 36 -14.28 6.25 16.45
N TYR A 37 -15.53 6.64 16.71
CA TYR A 37 -15.98 8.02 16.55
C TYR A 37 -15.63 8.94 17.73
N ARG A 38 -15.12 8.38 18.84
CA ARG A 38 -14.51 9.17 19.91
C ARG A 38 -13.14 9.71 19.50
N SER A 39 -13.07 10.35 18.38
CA SER A 39 -11.83 10.88 17.81
C SER A 39 -11.87 12.41 17.81
N THR A 40 -10.70 13.05 18.00
CA THR A 40 -10.52 14.49 17.83
C THR A 40 -9.75 14.81 16.55
N LEU A 41 -9.52 13.81 15.69
CA LEU A 41 -8.91 14.01 14.38
C LEU A 41 -9.85 14.79 13.46
N PRO A 42 -9.33 15.43 12.40
CA PRO A 42 -10.15 16.17 11.44
C PRO A 42 -11.30 15.30 10.91
N PRO A 43 -12.54 15.85 10.87
CA PRO A 43 -13.74 15.08 10.52
C PRO A 43 -13.66 14.45 9.13
N GLU A 44 -13.04 15.11 8.15
CA GLU A 44 -12.81 14.57 6.80
C GLU A 44 -11.94 13.31 6.80
N VAL A 45 -11.02 13.18 7.75
CA VAL A 45 -10.18 11.98 7.92
C VAL A 45 -11.00 10.83 8.51
N ILE A 46 -11.80 11.11 9.55
CA ILE A 46 -12.69 10.10 10.14
C ILE A 46 -13.72 9.64 9.12
N GLU A 47 -14.27 10.55 8.33
CA GLU A 47 -15.19 10.24 7.23
C GLU A 47 -14.51 9.33 6.17
N ALA A 48 -13.32 9.71 5.68
CA ALA A 48 -12.58 8.94 4.69
C ALA A 48 -12.28 7.51 5.17
N VAL A 49 -11.86 7.36 6.42
CA VAL A 49 -11.57 6.04 7.00
C VAL A 49 -12.85 5.24 7.14
N SER A 50 -13.89 5.77 7.80
CA SER A 50 -15.13 5.03 8.07
C SER A 50 -15.87 4.62 6.78
N ALA A 51 -15.93 5.51 5.80
CA ALA A 51 -16.56 5.24 4.52
C ALA A 51 -15.89 4.07 3.78
N ASN A 52 -14.56 4.03 3.77
CA ASN A 52 -13.80 2.98 3.09
C ASN A 52 -13.77 1.65 3.87
N LEU A 53 -14.09 1.62 5.17
CA LEU A 53 -14.28 0.34 5.87
C LEU A 53 -15.44 -0.48 5.29
N SER A 54 -16.37 0.13 4.57
CA SER A 54 -17.43 -0.56 3.81
C SER A 54 -16.87 -1.60 2.82
N ILE A 55 -15.66 -1.37 2.27
CA ILE A 55 -14.97 -2.30 1.38
C ILE A 55 -14.80 -3.68 2.03
N LEU A 56 -14.51 -3.73 3.33
CA LEU A 56 -14.32 -4.98 4.09
C LEU A 56 -15.63 -5.79 4.27
N LYS A 57 -16.78 -5.18 4.01
CA LYS A 57 -18.12 -5.80 4.06
C LYS A 57 -18.75 -5.95 2.68
N SER A 58 -18.06 -5.53 1.63
CA SER A 58 -18.50 -5.63 0.24
C SER A 58 -18.11 -6.97 -0.39
N PRO A 59 -18.62 -7.30 -1.59
CA PRO A 59 -18.18 -8.48 -2.33
C PRO A 59 -16.71 -8.48 -2.75
N THR A 60 -16.02 -7.34 -2.63
CA THR A 60 -14.58 -7.25 -2.89
C THR A 60 -13.76 -8.15 -1.95
N VAL A 61 -14.23 -8.35 -0.71
CA VAL A 61 -13.52 -9.12 0.30
C VAL A 61 -14.30 -10.39 0.63
N MET A 62 -13.66 -11.54 0.47
CA MET A 62 -14.27 -12.86 0.63
C MET A 62 -13.46 -13.69 1.63
N ARG A 63 -14.12 -14.22 2.65
CA ARG A 63 -13.52 -15.20 3.54
C ARG A 63 -13.94 -16.60 3.08
N GLN A 64 -12.94 -17.47 2.84
CA GLN A 64 -13.14 -18.81 2.33
C GLN A 64 -13.61 -19.77 3.43
N TYR A 65 -14.14 -20.93 3.03
CA TYR A 65 -14.62 -21.98 3.94
C TYR A 65 -13.61 -22.41 5.00
N ASP A 66 -12.33 -22.46 4.62
CA ASP A 66 -11.20 -22.81 5.49
C ASP A 66 -10.71 -21.64 6.38
N GLY A 67 -11.37 -20.49 6.29
CA GLY A 67 -11.05 -19.28 7.08
C GLY A 67 -10.10 -18.31 6.40
N ARG A 68 -9.40 -18.70 5.33
CA ARG A 68 -8.47 -17.82 4.60
C ARG A 68 -9.20 -16.67 3.93
N LEU A 69 -8.60 -15.50 3.96
CA LEU A 69 -9.08 -14.34 3.20
C LEU A 69 -8.69 -14.48 1.73
N TRP A 70 -9.56 -14.04 0.85
CA TRP A 70 -9.31 -13.89 -0.57
C TRP A 70 -10.06 -12.68 -1.08
N THR A 71 -9.48 -11.91 -2.00
CA THR A 71 -10.07 -10.64 -2.40
C THR A 71 -10.07 -10.46 -3.91
N TRP A 72 -11.03 -9.67 -4.39
CA TRP A 72 -10.96 -8.96 -5.64
C TRP A 72 -10.18 -7.64 -5.43
N GLU A 73 -9.85 -6.91 -6.49
CA GLU A 73 -9.43 -5.51 -6.36
C GLU A 73 -10.64 -4.60 -6.12
N GLY A 74 -11.73 -4.88 -6.81
CA GLY A 74 -13.04 -4.27 -6.70
C GLY A 74 -14.10 -5.21 -7.26
N CYS A 75 -15.33 -4.77 -7.43
CA CYS A 75 -16.37 -5.57 -8.08
C CYS A 75 -17.26 -4.70 -8.99
N ALA A 76 -17.78 -5.32 -10.03
CA ALA A 76 -18.88 -4.78 -10.83
C ALA A 76 -20.21 -5.35 -10.33
N ASP A 77 -21.31 -5.01 -10.97
CA ASP A 77 -22.66 -5.39 -10.50
C ASP A 77 -22.88 -6.91 -10.42
N ASN A 78 -22.24 -7.67 -11.31
CA ASN A 78 -22.44 -9.12 -11.43
C ASN A 78 -21.16 -9.94 -11.59
N TRP A 79 -19.98 -9.31 -11.43
CA TRP A 79 -18.67 -9.99 -11.48
C TRP A 79 -17.63 -9.25 -10.64
N GLY A 80 -16.58 -9.95 -10.25
CA GLY A 80 -15.47 -9.34 -9.54
C GLY A 80 -14.42 -8.78 -10.50
N SER A 81 -13.87 -7.62 -10.20
CA SER A 81 -12.80 -7.00 -10.97
C SER A 81 -11.43 -7.43 -10.45
N CYS A 82 -10.56 -7.91 -11.35
CA CYS A 82 -9.17 -8.23 -11.06
C CYS A 82 -9.02 -9.15 -9.82
N HIS A 83 -9.19 -10.44 -10.04
CA HIS A 83 -9.21 -11.49 -9.00
C HIS A 83 -7.86 -11.70 -8.31
N GLY A 84 -7.87 -12.45 -7.22
CA GLY A 84 -6.71 -13.17 -6.72
C GLY A 84 -5.90 -12.46 -5.65
N SER A 85 -6.47 -11.55 -4.88
CA SER A 85 -5.78 -10.81 -3.81
C SER A 85 -4.54 -10.11 -4.33
N CYS A 86 -4.70 -9.39 -5.43
CA CYS A 86 -3.63 -8.75 -6.19
C CYS A 86 -2.61 -8.04 -5.28
N THR A 87 -1.38 -8.53 -5.25
CA THR A 87 -0.37 -8.13 -4.26
C THR A 87 -0.01 -6.65 -4.32
N HIS A 88 0.03 -6.06 -5.52
CA HIS A 88 0.39 -4.64 -5.66
C HIS A 88 -0.78 -3.71 -5.26
N VAL A 89 -2.03 -4.04 -5.56
CA VAL A 89 -3.19 -3.25 -5.10
C VAL A 89 -3.36 -3.36 -3.59
N TRP A 90 -3.23 -4.57 -3.03
CA TRP A 90 -3.37 -4.78 -1.60
C TRP A 90 -2.16 -4.33 -0.76
N ASN A 91 -1.09 -3.82 -1.37
CA ASN A 91 -0.05 -3.06 -0.67
C ASN A 91 -0.57 -1.74 -0.07
N TYR A 92 -1.57 -1.13 -0.70
CA TYR A 92 -2.18 0.12 -0.21
C TYR A 92 -3.15 -0.10 0.95
N ALA A 93 -3.75 -1.27 1.09
CA ALA A 93 -4.75 -1.57 2.10
C ALA A 93 -4.13 -1.62 3.50
N GLN A 94 -4.45 -0.63 4.35
CA GLN A 94 -3.91 -0.53 5.71
C GLN A 94 -4.92 -0.85 6.80
N ALA A 95 -6.21 -1.03 6.49
CA ALA A 95 -7.22 -1.31 7.50
C ALA A 95 -7.16 -2.76 8.02
N ILE A 96 -6.99 -3.77 7.13
CA ILE A 96 -7.03 -5.18 7.50
C ILE A 96 -5.95 -5.55 8.54
N PRO A 97 -4.67 -5.17 8.37
CA PRO A 97 -3.63 -5.56 9.31
C PRO A 97 -3.86 -5.04 10.74
N HIS A 98 -4.61 -3.95 10.89
CA HIS A 98 -4.93 -3.39 12.20
C HIS A 98 -6.26 -3.90 12.77
N LEU A 99 -7.29 -4.08 11.93
CA LEU A 99 -8.62 -4.51 12.37
C LEU A 99 -8.78 -6.02 12.43
N PHE A 100 -8.10 -6.74 11.54
CA PHE A 100 -8.21 -8.19 11.39
C PHE A 100 -6.84 -8.82 11.11
N PRO A 101 -5.85 -8.69 12.03
CA PRO A 101 -4.47 -9.11 11.78
C PRO A 101 -4.34 -10.58 11.36
N SER A 102 -5.09 -11.50 11.98
CA SER A 102 -5.06 -12.92 11.61
C SER A 102 -5.55 -13.18 10.18
N LEU A 103 -6.52 -12.39 9.68
CA LEU A 103 -6.97 -12.49 8.29
C LEU A 103 -5.92 -11.95 7.32
N GLU A 104 -5.24 -10.86 7.67
CA GLU A 104 -4.12 -10.33 6.88
C GLU A 104 -2.98 -11.37 6.80
N ARG A 105 -2.63 -12.04 7.92
CA ARG A 105 -1.64 -13.13 7.90
C ARG A 105 -2.05 -14.28 6.97
N SER A 106 -3.34 -14.57 6.85
CA SER A 106 -3.82 -15.59 5.91
C SER A 106 -3.54 -15.25 4.44
N LEU A 107 -3.52 -13.96 4.09
CA LEU A 107 -3.06 -13.48 2.78
C LEU A 107 -1.55 -13.72 2.60
N ARG A 108 -0.75 -13.47 3.64
CA ARG A 108 0.71 -13.75 3.61
C ARG A 108 0.99 -15.23 3.42
N HIS A 109 0.29 -16.11 4.13
CA HIS A 109 0.39 -17.54 3.90
C HIS A 109 0.06 -17.91 2.45
N THR A 110 -1.04 -17.40 1.91
CA THR A 110 -1.43 -17.67 0.51
C THR A 110 -0.37 -17.17 -0.48
N GLU A 111 0.16 -15.97 -0.31
CA GLU A 111 1.20 -15.41 -1.18
C GLU A 111 2.50 -16.23 -1.19
N PHE A 112 2.96 -16.67 -0.01
CA PHE A 112 4.24 -17.33 0.14
C PHE A 112 4.19 -18.87 0.09
N GLU A 113 3.01 -19.48 0.22
CA GLU A 113 2.83 -20.93 0.19
C GLU A 113 2.24 -21.41 -1.13
N GLU A 114 1.20 -20.73 -1.62
CA GLU A 114 0.51 -21.12 -2.85
C GLU A 114 1.00 -20.32 -4.07
N GLY A 115 1.40 -19.08 -3.86
CA GLY A 115 1.82 -18.14 -4.88
C GLY A 115 3.31 -18.14 -5.19
N GLN A 116 4.16 -18.76 -4.37
CA GLN A 116 5.61 -18.78 -4.55
C GLN A 116 6.10 -20.12 -5.12
N ASP A 117 6.98 -20.08 -6.12
CA ASP A 117 7.67 -21.27 -6.65
C ASP A 117 8.98 -21.60 -5.90
N LEU A 118 9.64 -22.67 -6.35
CA LEU A 118 10.90 -23.12 -5.75
C LEU A 118 12.06 -22.12 -5.95
N LYS A 119 11.97 -21.22 -6.93
CA LYS A 119 12.98 -20.20 -7.22
C LYS A 119 12.73 -18.90 -6.47
N GLY A 120 11.55 -18.73 -5.85
CA GLY A 120 11.14 -17.53 -5.15
C GLY A 120 10.30 -16.54 -5.99
N HIS A 121 9.99 -16.90 -7.24
CA HIS A 121 9.03 -16.16 -8.04
C HIS A 121 7.66 -16.21 -7.40
N GLN A 122 6.99 -15.07 -7.22
CA GLN A 122 5.63 -14.99 -6.71
C GLN A 122 4.68 -14.47 -7.78
N VAL A 123 3.57 -15.19 -7.99
CA VAL A 123 2.48 -14.63 -8.78
C VAL A 123 1.82 -13.49 -8.02
N PHE A 124 1.36 -12.46 -8.71
CA PHE A 124 0.67 -11.35 -8.04
C PHE A 124 -0.83 -11.59 -7.86
N ARG A 125 -1.36 -12.72 -8.34
CA ARG A 125 -2.77 -13.13 -8.20
C ARG A 125 -2.89 -14.62 -7.98
N VAL A 126 -3.67 -15.05 -6.98
CA VAL A 126 -3.96 -16.45 -6.66
C VAL A 126 -5.42 -16.78 -6.95
N ASN A 127 -5.67 -17.77 -7.79
CA ASN A 127 -7.02 -18.18 -8.21
C ASN A 127 -7.79 -18.91 -7.10
N LEU A 128 -9.13 -18.97 -7.25
CA LEU A 128 -9.99 -19.87 -6.49
C LEU A 128 -10.23 -21.18 -7.28
N PRO A 129 -10.27 -22.33 -6.60
CA PRO A 129 -9.93 -22.55 -5.20
C PRO A 129 -8.45 -22.22 -4.93
N ILE A 130 -8.13 -21.75 -3.72
CA ILE A 130 -6.74 -21.48 -3.32
C ILE A 130 -5.94 -22.79 -3.40
N ARG A 131 -4.88 -22.79 -4.20
CA ARG A 131 -3.99 -23.92 -4.46
C ARG A 131 -2.70 -23.42 -5.11
N PRO A 132 -1.63 -24.21 -5.15
CA PRO A 132 -0.41 -23.86 -5.85
C PRO A 132 -0.67 -23.36 -7.27
N THR A 133 -0.10 -22.23 -7.61
CA THR A 133 -0.36 -21.51 -8.86
C THR A 133 0.60 -21.92 -9.98
N ARG A 134 0.19 -21.66 -11.22
CA ARG A 134 1.10 -21.78 -12.38
C ARG A 134 1.85 -20.48 -12.58
N HIS A 135 3.16 -20.59 -12.77
CA HIS A 135 4.06 -19.46 -12.98
C HIS A 135 4.29 -19.25 -14.49
N ASN A 136 3.32 -18.67 -15.16
CA ASN A 136 3.31 -18.45 -16.61
C ASN A 136 3.35 -16.96 -17.01
N PHE A 137 3.55 -16.09 -16.04
CA PHE A 137 3.71 -14.65 -16.22
C PHE A 137 4.79 -14.13 -15.26
N HIS A 138 5.34 -12.95 -15.46
CA HIS A 138 6.31 -12.35 -14.53
C HIS A 138 5.64 -11.89 -13.24
N SER A 139 6.42 -11.74 -12.18
CA SER A 139 5.93 -11.14 -10.93
C SER A 139 5.78 -9.63 -11.05
N ALA A 140 4.92 -9.05 -10.20
CA ALA A 140 4.86 -7.61 -10.00
C ALA A 140 5.92 -7.21 -8.97
N ALA A 141 6.82 -6.28 -9.33
CA ALA A 141 7.95 -5.92 -8.49
C ALA A 141 7.52 -5.23 -7.19
N ASP A 142 6.61 -4.26 -7.29
CA ASP A 142 6.00 -3.59 -6.15
C ASP A 142 5.20 -4.58 -5.26
N GLY A 143 4.51 -5.54 -5.88
CA GLY A 143 3.75 -6.57 -5.17
C GLY A 143 4.64 -7.51 -4.37
N GLN A 144 5.66 -8.09 -4.99
CA GLN A 144 6.54 -9.07 -4.35
C GLN A 144 7.44 -8.43 -3.28
N LEU A 145 8.04 -7.27 -3.57
CA LEU A 145 8.83 -6.52 -2.58
C LEU A 145 7.97 -6.02 -1.42
N GLY A 146 6.75 -5.53 -1.70
CA GLY A 146 5.78 -5.15 -0.68
C GLY A 146 5.34 -6.32 0.20
N GLY A 147 5.20 -7.53 -0.37
CA GLY A 147 4.91 -8.75 0.37
C GLY A 147 5.96 -9.04 1.45
N ILE A 148 7.25 -8.85 1.14
CA ILE A 148 8.35 -9.01 2.10
C ILE A 148 8.22 -8.00 3.26
N MET A 149 7.91 -6.74 2.95
CA MET A 149 7.69 -5.69 3.96
C MET A 149 6.48 -6.00 4.84
N LYS A 150 5.40 -6.55 4.24
CA LYS A 150 4.19 -6.92 4.97
C LYS A 150 4.40 -8.11 5.90
N VAL A 151 5.26 -9.08 5.58
CA VAL A 151 5.63 -10.14 6.54
C VAL A 151 6.27 -9.55 7.80
N TYR A 152 7.15 -8.57 7.66
CA TYR A 152 7.71 -7.85 8.80
C TYR A 152 6.61 -7.13 9.59
N ARG A 153 5.67 -6.45 8.93
CA ARG A 153 4.55 -5.75 9.57
C ARG A 153 3.67 -6.71 10.38
N GLU A 154 3.23 -7.82 9.77
CA GLU A 154 2.36 -8.81 10.43
C GLU A 154 3.04 -9.43 11.66
N TRP A 155 4.34 -9.69 11.59
CA TRP A 155 5.11 -10.14 12.75
C TRP A 155 5.10 -9.09 13.87
N ARG A 156 5.38 -7.81 13.55
CA ARG A 156 5.43 -6.74 14.57
C ARG A 156 4.06 -6.42 15.17
N ILE A 157 2.98 -6.58 14.39
CA ILE A 157 1.60 -6.36 14.87
C ILE A 157 1.12 -7.51 15.75
N SER A 158 1.44 -8.76 15.40
CA SER A 158 0.97 -9.93 16.14
C SER A 158 1.84 -10.27 17.34
N GLY A 159 3.14 -10.02 17.29
CA GLY A 159 4.10 -10.51 18.27
C GLY A 159 4.43 -12.01 18.15
N GLU A 160 3.91 -12.69 17.12
CA GLU A 160 4.08 -14.13 16.92
C GLU A 160 5.43 -14.46 16.25
N ASN A 161 6.43 -14.82 17.06
CA ASN A 161 7.76 -15.19 16.54
C ASN A 161 7.72 -16.47 15.69
N GLU A 162 6.82 -17.40 15.96
CA GLU A 162 6.62 -18.63 15.16
C GLU A 162 6.19 -18.29 13.71
N PHE A 163 5.37 -17.25 13.54
CA PHE A 163 5.01 -16.75 12.20
C PHE A 163 6.26 -16.28 11.46
N LEU A 164 7.11 -15.46 12.10
CA LEU A 164 8.37 -15.02 11.49
C LEU A 164 9.26 -16.22 11.13
N ILE A 165 9.48 -17.15 12.05
CA ILE A 165 10.34 -18.33 11.85
C ILE A 165 9.86 -19.15 10.64
N SER A 166 8.55 -19.38 10.55
CA SER A 166 7.94 -20.16 9.46
C SER A 166 8.05 -19.45 8.08
N MET A 167 7.94 -18.12 8.07
CA MET A 167 7.97 -17.32 6.85
C MET A 167 9.39 -17.01 6.36
N TYR A 168 10.37 -16.93 7.27
CA TYR A 168 11.72 -16.45 6.96
C TYR A 168 12.40 -17.14 5.76
N PRO A 169 12.40 -18.48 5.62
CA PRO A 169 13.00 -19.13 4.46
C PRO A 169 12.36 -18.72 3.14
N LYS A 170 11.05 -18.50 3.13
CA LYS A 170 10.28 -18.11 1.95
C LYS A 170 10.55 -16.65 1.59
N VAL A 171 10.60 -15.78 2.61
CA VAL A 171 10.96 -14.35 2.45
C VAL A 171 12.36 -14.20 1.88
N LYS A 172 13.34 -14.95 2.42
CA LYS A 172 14.71 -14.95 1.89
C LYS A 172 14.73 -15.33 0.41
N LYS A 173 14.06 -16.43 0.06
CA LYS A 173 13.95 -16.91 -1.31
C LYS A 173 13.30 -15.87 -2.23
N SER A 174 12.25 -15.20 -1.77
CA SER A 174 11.57 -14.12 -2.49
C SER A 174 12.51 -12.94 -2.74
N LEU A 175 13.24 -12.49 -1.74
CA LEU A 175 14.19 -11.38 -1.88
C LEU A 175 15.36 -11.75 -2.82
N ASP A 176 15.92 -12.94 -2.69
CA ASP A 176 17.00 -13.41 -3.56
C ASP A 176 16.53 -13.50 -5.03
N TYR A 177 15.28 -13.91 -5.26
CA TYR A 177 14.66 -13.85 -6.58
C TYR A 177 14.56 -12.40 -7.11
N CYS A 178 14.07 -11.47 -6.30
CA CYS A 178 13.97 -10.06 -6.69
C CYS A 178 15.33 -9.48 -7.07
N ILE A 179 16.38 -9.77 -6.29
CA ILE A 179 17.76 -9.34 -6.57
C ILE A 179 18.24 -9.93 -7.89
N SER A 180 18.10 -11.25 -8.07
CA SER A 180 18.60 -11.92 -9.27
C SER A 180 17.85 -11.54 -10.54
N THR A 181 16.58 -11.16 -10.42
CA THR A 181 15.71 -10.84 -11.56
C THR A 181 15.81 -9.37 -11.96
N TRP A 182 15.79 -8.43 -10.98
CA TRP A 182 15.68 -7.01 -11.28
C TRP A 182 16.94 -6.20 -10.97
N ASP A 183 17.87 -6.74 -10.16
CA ASP A 183 19.20 -6.16 -9.89
C ASP A 183 20.31 -7.22 -10.08
N PRO A 184 20.39 -7.92 -11.25
CA PRO A 184 21.35 -9.02 -11.45
C PRO A 184 22.80 -8.57 -11.33
N ARG A 185 23.09 -7.29 -11.59
CA ARG A 185 24.42 -6.68 -11.45
C ARG A 185 24.76 -6.29 -10.02
N ARG A 186 23.83 -6.41 -9.08
CA ARG A 186 23.97 -6.01 -7.66
C ARG A 186 24.45 -4.57 -7.51
N VAL A 187 23.86 -3.67 -8.26
CA VAL A 187 24.13 -2.22 -8.16
C VAL A 187 23.29 -1.56 -7.07
N GLY A 188 22.32 -2.28 -6.52
CA GLY A 188 21.38 -1.80 -5.51
C GLY A 188 20.21 -1.04 -6.13
N SER A 189 19.87 -1.31 -7.38
CA SER A 189 18.79 -0.64 -8.10
C SER A 189 18.02 -1.63 -8.96
N ILE A 190 16.71 -1.51 -8.99
CA ILE A 190 15.85 -2.21 -9.93
C ILE A 190 16.12 -1.63 -11.32
N GLU A 191 16.66 -2.43 -12.24
CA GLU A 191 17.06 -1.95 -13.58
C GLU A 191 16.35 -2.72 -14.70
N GLU A 192 16.21 -4.05 -14.56
CA GLU A 192 15.52 -4.88 -15.53
C GLU A 192 14.02 -4.51 -15.60
N PRO A 193 13.32 -4.77 -16.71
CA PRO A 193 11.90 -4.45 -16.82
C PRO A 193 11.10 -5.07 -15.69
N HIS A 194 10.25 -4.30 -15.07
CA HIS A 194 9.53 -4.68 -13.88
C HIS A 194 8.06 -4.25 -13.94
N HIS A 195 7.20 -5.26 -13.85
CA HIS A 195 5.74 -5.09 -13.81
C HIS A 195 5.30 -4.45 -12.50
N ASN A 196 4.24 -3.67 -12.55
CA ASN A 196 3.75 -2.91 -11.40
C ASN A 196 2.24 -2.66 -11.43
N THR A 197 1.75 -1.94 -10.45
CA THR A 197 0.33 -1.61 -10.22
C THR A 197 -0.37 -0.88 -11.38
N TYR A 198 0.38 -0.41 -12.36
CA TYR A 198 -0.16 0.24 -13.56
C TYR A 198 -0.31 -0.69 -14.75
N ASP A 199 -0.09 -2.00 -14.57
CA ASP A 199 -0.09 -3.02 -15.64
C ASP A 199 0.90 -2.70 -16.77
N ILE A 200 2.01 -2.05 -16.41
CA ILE A 200 3.06 -1.59 -17.32
C ILE A 200 4.40 -2.09 -16.78
N GLU A 201 5.32 -2.48 -17.66
CA GLU A 201 6.71 -2.68 -17.30
C GLU A 201 7.44 -1.34 -17.37
N PHE A 202 7.96 -0.87 -16.24
CA PHE A 202 8.95 0.20 -16.25
C PHE A 202 10.32 -0.39 -16.60
N TRP A 203 11.05 0.34 -17.42
CA TRP A 203 12.34 -0.05 -17.96
C TRP A 203 13.43 0.88 -17.43
N GLY A 204 14.38 0.32 -16.70
CA GLY A 204 15.43 1.08 -16.02
C GLY A 204 14.97 1.59 -14.64
N PRO A 205 15.90 2.14 -13.86
CA PRO A 205 15.69 2.49 -12.47
C PRO A 205 14.74 3.68 -12.29
N ASP A 206 13.91 3.60 -11.26
CA ASP A 206 12.95 4.63 -10.86
C ASP A 206 12.82 4.75 -9.33
N GLY A 207 12.21 5.86 -8.89
CA GLY A 207 12.07 6.14 -7.45
C GLY A 207 11.08 5.21 -6.75
N MET A 208 9.97 4.86 -7.40
CA MET A 208 8.90 4.03 -6.83
C MET A 208 9.45 2.64 -6.47
N HIS A 209 9.99 1.90 -7.44
CA HIS A 209 10.44 0.52 -7.23
C HIS A 209 11.72 0.44 -6.41
N ASN A 210 12.63 1.39 -6.56
CA ASN A 210 13.80 1.45 -5.70
C ASN A 210 13.42 1.69 -4.23
N SER A 211 12.38 2.51 -3.96
CA SER A 211 11.89 2.68 -2.59
C SER A 211 11.30 1.39 -2.00
N PHE A 212 10.59 0.58 -2.81
CA PHE A 212 10.15 -0.76 -2.40
C PHE A 212 11.32 -1.70 -2.14
N TYR A 213 12.32 -1.69 -3.01
CA TYR A 213 13.49 -2.54 -2.87
C TYR A 213 14.23 -2.27 -1.56
N TYR A 214 14.42 -1.00 -1.21
CA TYR A 214 15.07 -0.62 0.05
C TYR A 214 14.20 -0.93 1.27
N GLY A 215 12.88 -0.82 1.15
CA GLY A 215 11.93 -1.26 2.16
C GLY A 215 12.01 -2.76 2.41
N ALA A 216 12.01 -3.57 1.35
CA ALA A 216 12.15 -5.02 1.44
C ALA A 216 13.50 -5.45 2.03
N LEU A 217 14.61 -4.83 1.59
CA LEU A 217 15.93 -5.05 2.18
C LEU A 217 15.96 -4.69 3.66
N SER A 218 15.39 -3.54 4.05
CA SER A 218 15.34 -3.10 5.45
C SER A 218 14.52 -4.04 6.33
N ALA A 219 13.35 -4.50 5.84
CA ALA A 219 12.51 -5.47 6.52
C ALA A 219 13.23 -6.81 6.69
N PHE A 220 13.85 -7.31 5.62
CA PHE A 220 14.60 -8.57 5.66
C PHE A 220 15.80 -8.50 6.62
N ILE A 221 16.57 -7.41 6.60
CA ILE A 221 17.70 -7.20 7.52
C ILE A 221 17.23 -7.28 8.97
N ARG A 222 16.12 -6.58 9.34
CA ARG A 222 15.58 -6.59 10.71
C ARG A 222 15.08 -7.97 11.14
N MET A 223 14.39 -8.69 10.26
CA MET A 223 13.96 -10.07 10.51
C MET A 223 15.15 -11.00 10.71
N SER A 224 16.19 -10.84 9.89
CA SER A 224 17.40 -11.65 9.95
C SER A 224 18.22 -11.38 11.22
N GLU A 225 18.38 -10.12 11.61
CA GLU A 225 19.08 -9.72 12.84
C GLU A 225 18.38 -10.30 14.07
N PHE A 226 17.04 -10.28 14.10
CA PHE A 226 16.28 -10.91 15.19
C PHE A 226 16.52 -12.44 15.27
N LEU A 227 16.78 -13.08 14.13
CA LEU A 227 17.05 -14.53 14.04
C LEU A 227 18.56 -14.85 14.04
N ASP A 228 19.43 -13.91 14.39
CA ASP A 228 20.89 -14.07 14.41
C ASP A 228 21.49 -14.58 13.08
N LYS A 229 20.96 -14.06 11.94
CA LYS A 229 21.44 -14.39 10.59
C LYS A 229 22.36 -13.31 10.04
N ASP A 230 23.36 -13.71 9.23
CA ASP A 230 24.24 -12.75 8.55
C ASP A 230 23.49 -11.95 7.47
N VAL A 231 23.66 -10.63 7.53
CA VAL A 231 23.04 -9.65 6.63
C VAL A 231 24.02 -8.72 5.94
N THR A 232 25.31 -9.02 6.04
CA THR A 232 26.40 -8.14 5.58
C THR A 232 26.23 -7.71 4.13
N GLU A 233 25.92 -8.63 3.23
CA GLU A 233 25.75 -8.33 1.79
C GLU A 233 24.48 -7.52 1.51
N TYR A 234 23.38 -7.80 2.21
CA TYR A 234 22.14 -7.04 2.07
C TYR A 234 22.30 -5.59 2.57
N LYS A 235 23.03 -5.38 3.66
CA LYS A 235 23.38 -4.02 4.16
C LYS A 235 24.22 -3.24 3.17
N LYS A 236 25.24 -3.87 2.56
CA LYS A 236 26.06 -3.25 1.51
C LYS A 236 25.21 -2.85 0.31
N LEU A 237 24.32 -3.75 -0.13
CA LEU A 237 23.43 -3.51 -1.26
C LEU A 237 22.47 -2.34 -0.99
N LEU A 238 21.82 -2.33 0.19
CA LEU A 238 20.96 -1.24 0.62
C LEU A 238 21.68 0.11 0.63
N LYS A 239 22.87 0.17 1.22
CA LYS A 239 23.67 1.40 1.28
C LYS A 239 24.04 1.92 -0.11
N LYS A 240 24.49 1.01 -0.99
CA LYS A 240 24.86 1.34 -2.37
C LYS A 240 23.65 1.87 -3.15
N GLY A 241 22.51 1.19 -3.02
CA GLY A 241 21.28 1.54 -3.73
C GLY A 241 20.70 2.89 -3.30
N ARG A 242 20.60 3.14 -1.99
CA ARG A 242 20.15 4.45 -1.48
C ARG A 242 21.00 5.58 -2.07
N LYS A 243 22.32 5.45 -2.03
CA LYS A 243 23.22 6.45 -2.61
C LYS A 243 22.95 6.65 -4.10
N PHE A 244 22.80 5.56 -4.86
CA PHE A 244 22.52 5.64 -6.29
C PHE A 244 21.21 6.41 -6.57
N THR A 245 20.12 6.04 -5.94
CA THR A 245 18.81 6.68 -6.15
C THR A 245 18.80 8.15 -5.72
N GLU A 246 19.39 8.45 -4.57
CA GLU A 246 19.44 9.81 -4.03
C GLU A 246 20.31 10.77 -4.84
N THR A 247 21.33 10.27 -5.55
CA THR A 247 22.21 11.11 -6.36
C THR A 247 21.89 11.05 -7.85
N GLY A 248 21.37 9.92 -8.35
CA GLY A 248 21.19 9.68 -9.78
C GLY A 248 19.74 9.84 -10.27
N LEU A 249 18.76 9.71 -9.38
CA LEU A 249 17.34 9.80 -9.74
C LEU A 249 16.61 10.99 -9.12
N PHE A 250 17.24 11.76 -8.25
CA PHE A 250 16.66 12.97 -7.68
C PHE A 250 17.08 14.20 -8.50
N ASN A 251 16.10 14.88 -9.13
CA ASN A 251 16.36 16.00 -10.02
C ASN A 251 16.47 17.38 -9.33
N GLY A 252 16.55 17.38 -7.99
CA GLY A 252 16.55 18.58 -7.16
C GLY A 252 15.19 18.91 -6.53
N GLU A 253 14.09 18.34 -7.05
CA GLU A 253 12.74 18.52 -6.50
C GLU A 253 12.03 17.19 -6.25
N TYR A 254 12.11 16.24 -7.19
CA TYR A 254 11.45 14.95 -7.09
C TYR A 254 12.27 13.83 -7.74
N PHE A 255 11.90 12.58 -7.42
CA PHE A 255 12.51 11.39 -8.02
C PHE A 255 11.91 11.11 -9.40
N ILE A 256 12.78 10.76 -10.36
CA ILE A 256 12.45 10.48 -11.76
C ILE A 256 12.74 9.02 -12.11
N GLN A 257 12.33 8.61 -13.29
CA GLN A 257 12.75 7.36 -13.93
C GLN A 257 13.90 7.65 -14.91
N LYS A 258 14.94 6.86 -14.84
CA LYS A 258 15.98 6.83 -15.87
C LYS A 258 15.69 5.66 -16.82
N ILE A 259 15.09 5.94 -17.97
CA ILE A 259 14.74 4.92 -18.96
C ILE A 259 16.02 4.27 -19.49
N GLU A 260 16.12 2.95 -19.33
CA GLU A 260 17.20 2.11 -19.87
C GLU A 260 16.60 0.81 -20.39
N TRP A 261 16.97 0.41 -21.62
CA TRP A 261 16.43 -0.79 -22.25
C TRP A 261 17.43 -1.54 -23.14
N ARG A 262 18.57 -0.92 -23.46
CA ARG A 262 19.54 -1.51 -24.40
C ARG A 262 20.65 -2.30 -23.74
N ARG A 263 20.90 -2.11 -22.44
CA ARG A 263 22.01 -2.71 -21.68
C ARG A 263 21.55 -3.68 -20.61
N LEU A 264 20.33 -4.18 -20.77
CA LEU A 264 19.70 -5.09 -19.83
C LEU A 264 19.82 -6.54 -20.32
N ASN A 265 19.56 -7.50 -19.42
CA ASN A 265 19.47 -8.92 -19.77
C ASN A 265 18.12 -9.25 -20.43
N ALA A 266 17.11 -8.40 -20.25
CA ALA A 266 15.80 -8.58 -20.82
C ALA A 266 15.83 -8.55 -22.35
N LYS A 267 14.88 -9.25 -22.94
CA LYS A 267 14.64 -9.20 -24.39
C LYS A 267 14.20 -7.79 -24.81
N ASP A 268 14.39 -7.49 -26.10
CA ASP A 268 13.87 -6.26 -26.71
C ASP A 268 12.40 -6.00 -26.33
N PRO A 269 12.00 -4.76 -26.04
CA PRO A 269 10.63 -4.42 -25.62
C PRO A 269 9.54 -4.89 -26.59
N THR A 270 9.86 -5.02 -27.89
CA THR A 270 8.88 -5.45 -28.93
C THR A 270 8.55 -6.94 -28.86
N VAL A 271 9.37 -7.74 -28.13
CA VAL A 271 9.18 -9.19 -27.96
C VAL A 271 9.13 -9.61 -26.49
N ALA A 272 9.28 -8.68 -25.54
CA ALA A 272 9.14 -8.94 -24.12
C ALA A 272 7.68 -9.26 -23.77
N GLN A 273 7.49 -10.18 -22.81
CA GLN A 273 6.15 -10.49 -22.31
C GLN A 273 5.60 -9.29 -21.53
N SER A 274 4.42 -8.77 -21.95
CA SER A 274 3.76 -7.63 -21.35
C SER A 274 2.28 -7.63 -21.72
N PHE A 275 1.43 -6.96 -20.94
CA PHE A 275 0.06 -6.65 -21.35
C PHE A 275 0.01 -5.67 -22.52
N HIS A 276 1.08 -4.91 -22.75
CA HIS A 276 1.20 -3.89 -23.77
C HIS A 276 2.35 -4.14 -24.76
N SER A 277 2.61 -5.40 -25.12
CA SER A 277 3.78 -5.81 -25.92
C SER A 277 3.67 -5.51 -27.42
N SER A 278 2.49 -5.15 -27.93
CA SER A 278 2.35 -4.86 -29.36
C SER A 278 2.91 -3.48 -29.73
N TYR A 279 3.69 -3.43 -30.82
CA TYR A 279 4.26 -2.21 -31.37
C TYR A 279 3.89 -2.06 -32.86
N SER A 280 3.21 -0.95 -33.22
CA SER A 280 3.05 -0.56 -34.61
C SER A 280 4.39 -0.10 -35.22
N PRO A 281 4.50 0.03 -36.55
CA PRO A 281 5.71 0.58 -37.18
C PRO A 281 6.12 1.94 -36.59
N GLU A 282 5.14 2.84 -36.40
CA GLU A 282 5.36 4.19 -35.84
C GLU A 282 5.83 4.11 -34.36
N ALA A 283 5.27 3.21 -33.58
CA ALA A 283 5.69 2.97 -32.18
C ALA A 283 7.11 2.43 -32.10
N LYS A 284 7.60 1.66 -33.11
CA LYS A 284 8.99 1.22 -33.19
C LYS A 284 9.95 2.39 -33.46
N GLU A 285 9.56 3.36 -34.27
CA GLU A 285 10.37 4.57 -34.50
C GLU A 285 10.49 5.39 -33.21
N ILE A 286 9.39 5.50 -32.44
CA ILE A 286 9.39 6.18 -31.14
C ILE A 286 10.27 5.43 -30.14
N LEU A 287 10.22 4.06 -30.11
CA LEU A 287 11.08 3.23 -29.25
C LEU A 287 12.56 3.57 -29.46
N GLU A 288 13.02 3.74 -30.70
CA GLU A 288 14.41 4.06 -30.98
C GLU A 288 14.84 5.42 -30.43
N LYS A 289 13.93 6.40 -30.42
CA LYS A 289 14.20 7.78 -29.98
C LYS A 289 14.01 8.00 -28.49
N GLU A 290 12.96 7.44 -27.91
CA GLU A 290 12.47 7.78 -26.58
C GLU A 290 12.51 6.60 -25.60
N GLY A 291 12.76 5.37 -26.06
CA GLY A 291 12.67 4.15 -25.27
C GLY A 291 11.29 3.51 -25.30
N PRO A 292 11.06 2.49 -24.47
CA PRO A 292 9.79 1.77 -24.41
C PRO A 292 8.61 2.69 -24.13
N LYS A 293 7.45 2.38 -24.73
CA LYS A 293 6.23 3.16 -24.50
C LYS A 293 5.78 3.09 -23.04
N TYR A 294 5.00 4.11 -22.64
CA TYR A 294 4.31 4.20 -21.34
C TYR A 294 5.24 4.40 -20.14
N GLN A 295 6.47 4.84 -20.37
CA GLN A 295 7.37 5.26 -19.31
C GLN A 295 7.01 6.67 -18.81
N TYR A 296 7.41 7.02 -17.58
CA TYR A 296 7.20 8.37 -17.09
C TYR A 296 8.45 9.26 -17.19
N GLY A 297 9.65 8.68 -17.30
CA GLY A 297 10.89 9.43 -17.51
C GLY A 297 11.09 10.55 -16.51
N ASN A 298 11.15 11.79 -16.99
CA ASN A 298 11.31 13.00 -16.16
C ASN A 298 10.01 13.47 -15.49
N GLY A 299 8.93 12.68 -15.56
CA GLY A 299 7.65 13.02 -14.93
C GLY A 299 7.71 13.00 -13.41
N CYS A 300 6.85 13.81 -12.78
CA CYS A 300 6.57 13.79 -11.36
C CYS A 300 5.46 12.76 -11.10
N LEU A 301 5.82 11.57 -10.65
CA LEU A 301 4.88 10.48 -10.38
C LEU A 301 4.37 10.56 -8.95
N SER A 302 3.05 10.51 -8.71
CA SER A 302 2.47 10.60 -7.37
C SER A 302 2.92 9.46 -6.46
N ASP A 303 3.08 8.26 -7.01
CA ASP A 303 3.62 7.09 -6.33
C ASP A 303 5.16 6.99 -6.33
N GLY A 304 5.86 8.02 -6.76
CA GLY A 304 7.31 7.97 -6.99
C GLY A 304 8.17 7.58 -5.77
N VAL A 305 7.57 7.52 -4.57
CA VAL A 305 8.20 7.06 -3.31
C VAL A 305 7.26 6.14 -2.51
N LEU A 306 6.39 5.41 -3.19
CA LEU A 306 5.37 4.55 -2.56
C LEU A 306 5.96 3.52 -1.59
N GLY A 307 7.09 2.90 -1.93
CA GLY A 307 7.76 1.94 -1.04
C GLY A 307 8.25 2.58 0.26
N SER A 308 8.58 3.88 0.23
CA SER A 308 8.94 4.63 1.44
C SER A 308 7.72 4.82 2.36
N TRP A 309 6.56 5.16 1.78
CA TRP A 309 5.30 5.19 2.52
C TRP A 309 4.96 3.83 3.14
N LEU A 310 5.03 2.74 2.37
CA LEU A 310 4.74 1.41 2.90
C LEU A 310 5.71 1.03 4.02
N SER A 311 6.99 1.43 3.91
CA SER A 311 7.97 1.25 4.99
C SER A 311 7.50 1.91 6.29
N ARG A 312 6.99 3.15 6.20
CA ARG A 312 6.41 3.87 7.35
C ARG A 312 5.19 3.15 7.92
N MET A 313 4.30 2.69 7.05
CA MET A 313 3.10 1.92 7.46
C MET A 313 3.49 0.58 8.13
N CYS A 314 4.59 -0.03 7.72
CA CYS A 314 5.14 -1.24 8.35
C CYS A 314 5.94 -0.95 9.64
N GLY A 315 6.03 0.30 10.08
CA GLY A 315 6.73 0.68 11.32
C GLY A 315 8.24 0.80 11.17
N MET A 316 8.73 0.98 9.96
CA MET A 316 10.14 1.27 9.66
C MET A 316 10.34 2.75 9.32
N GLU A 317 11.59 3.16 9.08
CA GLU A 317 11.94 4.51 8.66
C GLU A 317 11.67 4.73 7.17
N GLU A 318 11.84 5.98 6.71
CA GLU A 318 11.88 6.30 5.29
C GLU A 318 12.98 5.48 4.60
N THR A 319 12.68 4.96 3.43
CA THR A 319 13.64 4.13 2.67
C THR A 319 14.72 4.97 1.98
N LEU A 320 14.45 6.25 1.77
CA LEU A 320 15.32 7.25 1.16
C LEU A 320 15.53 8.43 2.11
N ASN A 321 16.40 9.35 1.76
CA ASN A 321 16.63 10.57 2.54
C ASN A 321 15.32 11.32 2.79
N THR A 322 15.00 11.58 4.04
CA THR A 322 13.72 12.16 4.48
C THR A 322 13.43 13.51 3.82
N GLU A 323 14.44 14.40 3.69
CA GLU A 323 14.24 15.71 3.07
C GLU A 323 13.96 15.60 1.56
N LYS A 324 14.56 14.62 0.88
CA LYS A 324 14.29 14.35 -0.53
C LYS A 324 12.91 13.71 -0.73
N VAL A 325 12.48 12.84 0.17
CA VAL A 325 11.11 12.28 0.20
C VAL A 325 10.11 13.42 0.41
N LYS A 326 10.33 14.28 1.40
CA LYS A 326 9.51 15.46 1.65
C LYS A 326 9.43 16.39 0.43
N SER A 327 10.58 16.69 -0.19
CA SER A 327 10.65 17.50 -1.42
C SER A 327 9.84 16.87 -2.57
N HIS A 328 9.95 15.56 -2.74
CA HIS A 328 9.15 14.83 -3.74
C HIS A 328 7.65 14.99 -3.47
N LEU A 329 7.18 14.75 -2.26
CA LEU A 329 5.77 14.85 -1.88
C LEU A 329 5.22 16.28 -2.04
N LEU A 330 6.02 17.29 -1.71
CA LEU A 330 5.68 18.69 -1.94
C LEU A 330 5.57 19.01 -3.44
N SER A 331 6.43 18.41 -4.26
CA SER A 331 6.38 18.53 -5.72
C SER A 331 5.15 17.83 -6.29
N VAL A 332 4.80 16.64 -5.79
CA VAL A 332 3.55 15.93 -6.14
C VAL A 332 2.34 16.80 -5.82
N HIS A 333 2.25 17.35 -4.62
CA HIS A 333 1.15 18.25 -4.27
C HIS A 333 1.10 19.46 -5.19
N ARG A 334 2.25 20.13 -5.42
CA ARG A 334 2.34 21.35 -6.24
C ARG A 334 1.96 21.13 -7.70
N TYR A 335 2.37 20.02 -8.30
CA TYR A 335 2.27 19.80 -9.75
C TYR A 335 1.08 18.93 -10.13
N ASN A 336 0.74 17.93 -9.29
CA ASN A 336 -0.28 16.95 -9.63
C ASN A 336 -1.63 17.25 -8.97
N PHE A 337 -1.69 17.95 -7.80
CA PHE A 337 -2.96 18.31 -7.20
C PHE A 337 -3.63 19.44 -7.97
N LYS A 338 -4.88 19.21 -8.36
CA LYS A 338 -5.75 20.18 -9.04
C LYS A 338 -6.95 20.49 -8.18
N LYS A 339 -7.21 21.77 -7.95
CA LYS A 339 -8.42 22.22 -7.21
C LYS A 339 -9.66 22.19 -8.10
N ASP A 340 -9.47 22.22 -9.42
CA ASP A 340 -10.50 22.24 -10.43
C ASP A 340 -9.97 21.48 -11.66
N LEU A 341 -10.77 20.58 -12.21
CA LEU A 341 -10.44 19.74 -13.36
C LEU A 341 -11.22 20.16 -14.63
N THR A 342 -11.85 21.33 -14.64
CA THR A 342 -12.68 21.81 -15.79
C THR A 342 -11.88 21.81 -17.10
N ASP A 343 -10.62 22.24 -17.05
CA ASP A 343 -9.73 22.30 -18.22
C ASP A 343 -8.82 21.08 -18.36
N HIS A 344 -9.08 20.03 -17.56
CA HIS A 344 -8.27 18.80 -17.57
C HIS A 344 -8.89 17.74 -18.47
N ALA A 345 -8.09 17.20 -19.39
CA ALA A 345 -8.50 16.10 -20.27
C ALA A 345 -8.04 14.75 -19.70
N ASN A 346 -9.01 13.89 -19.38
CA ASN A 346 -8.78 12.49 -19.07
C ASN A 346 -9.54 11.61 -20.06
N PRO A 347 -8.90 11.13 -21.13
CA PRO A 347 -9.58 10.43 -22.21
C PRO A 347 -9.98 8.98 -21.87
N GLN A 348 -9.42 8.37 -20.81
CA GLN A 348 -9.67 6.96 -20.52
C GLN A 348 -10.80 6.76 -19.51
N ARG A 349 -10.61 7.18 -18.26
CA ARG A 349 -11.55 6.96 -17.15
C ARG A 349 -11.96 8.30 -16.53
N SER A 350 -12.48 9.17 -17.37
CA SER A 350 -12.92 10.51 -16.99
C SER A 350 -13.89 10.53 -15.79
N PRO A 351 -14.80 9.55 -15.57
CA PRO A 351 -15.71 9.59 -14.43
C PRO A 351 -15.07 9.53 -13.05
N TYR A 352 -13.78 9.22 -12.94
CA TYR A 352 -13.10 9.15 -11.65
C TYR A 352 -13.01 10.50 -10.94
N ALA A 353 -12.74 11.57 -11.72
CA ALA A 353 -12.81 12.95 -11.28
C ALA A 353 -12.90 13.86 -12.51
N LEU A 354 -13.81 14.84 -12.51
CA LEU A 354 -14.06 15.69 -13.69
C LEU A 354 -14.68 17.04 -13.32
N GLY A 355 -14.64 17.96 -14.26
CA GLY A 355 -15.28 19.27 -14.14
C GLY A 355 -14.72 20.07 -12.97
N LYS A 356 -15.59 20.68 -12.16
CA LYS A 356 -15.20 21.50 -11.01
C LYS A 356 -14.66 20.71 -9.82
N GLU A 357 -14.55 19.39 -9.92
CA GLU A 357 -13.98 18.58 -8.86
C GLU A 357 -12.47 18.78 -8.74
N GLY A 358 -11.95 18.69 -7.51
CA GLY A 358 -10.51 18.62 -7.27
C GLY A 358 -10.01 17.18 -7.27
N GLY A 359 -8.72 16.98 -7.52
CA GLY A 359 -8.10 15.65 -7.45
C GLY A 359 -6.59 15.66 -7.65
N LEU A 360 -5.94 14.59 -7.24
CA LEU A 360 -4.50 14.37 -7.41
C LEU A 360 -4.25 13.50 -8.65
N LEU A 361 -3.66 14.08 -9.70
CA LEU A 361 -3.27 13.32 -10.89
C LEU A 361 -2.17 12.32 -10.56
N LEU A 362 -2.13 11.19 -11.28
CA LEU A 362 -1.09 10.18 -11.10
C LEU A 362 0.30 10.65 -11.55
N GLY A 363 0.37 11.56 -12.54
CA GLY A 363 1.65 12.10 -12.96
C GLY A 363 1.54 13.34 -13.84
N SER A 364 2.60 14.13 -13.86
CA SER A 364 2.71 15.32 -14.72
C SER A 364 4.16 15.54 -15.13
N TRP A 365 4.39 16.41 -16.11
CA TRP A 365 5.74 16.77 -16.60
C TRP A 365 5.99 18.27 -16.44
N PRO A 366 6.10 18.78 -15.21
CA PRO A 366 6.20 20.23 -14.96
C PRO A 366 7.48 20.87 -15.50
N LYS A 367 8.53 20.05 -15.71
CA LYS A 367 9.82 20.49 -16.28
C LYS A 367 10.00 20.08 -17.74
N GLY A 368 8.90 19.68 -18.40
CA GLY A 368 8.96 19.18 -19.78
C GLY A 368 9.47 17.74 -19.88
N GLY A 369 9.75 17.30 -21.11
CA GLY A 369 10.23 15.94 -21.38
C GLY A 369 9.13 14.87 -21.32
N LYS A 370 7.86 15.27 -21.54
CA LYS A 370 6.77 14.31 -21.74
C LYS A 370 7.02 13.53 -23.01
N LEU A 371 6.98 12.21 -22.90
CA LEU A 371 7.19 11.29 -24.02
C LEU A 371 6.02 11.32 -24.99
N SER A 372 6.25 10.91 -26.24
CA SER A 372 5.20 10.79 -27.26
C SER A 372 4.15 9.73 -26.90
N LEU A 373 4.58 8.63 -26.27
CA LEU A 373 3.73 7.60 -25.68
C LEU A 373 4.01 7.52 -24.16
N PRO A 374 3.48 8.48 -23.39
CA PRO A 374 3.82 8.61 -21.97
C PRO A 374 3.07 7.58 -21.12
N PHE A 375 3.37 7.55 -19.83
CA PHE A 375 2.65 6.79 -18.82
C PHE A 375 1.13 6.98 -19.00
N VAL A 376 0.46 5.89 -19.32
CA VAL A 376 -0.91 5.90 -19.87
C VAL A 376 -1.96 6.43 -18.89
N TYR A 377 -1.76 6.22 -17.57
CA TYR A 377 -2.70 6.65 -16.53
C TYR A 377 -2.36 8.03 -15.90
N SER A 378 -1.37 8.73 -16.45
CA SER A 378 -0.89 10.00 -15.87
C SER A 378 -1.98 11.04 -15.60
N ASN A 379 -3.02 11.06 -16.43
CA ASN A 379 -4.12 12.02 -16.35
C ASN A 379 -5.25 11.59 -15.40
N GLU A 380 -5.15 10.43 -14.80
CA GLU A 380 -6.20 9.90 -13.93
C GLU A 380 -6.03 10.32 -12.47
N VAL A 381 -7.12 10.18 -11.71
CA VAL A 381 -7.20 10.41 -10.28
C VAL A 381 -7.68 9.12 -9.60
N TRP A 382 -6.85 8.51 -8.74
CA TRP A 382 -7.20 7.29 -8.02
C TRP A 382 -7.24 7.56 -6.52
N THR A 383 -8.40 7.37 -5.90
CA THR A 383 -8.64 7.74 -4.50
C THR A 383 -7.66 7.07 -3.53
N GLY A 384 -7.30 5.82 -3.78
CA GLY A 384 -6.35 5.11 -2.94
C GLY A 384 -4.95 5.72 -2.98
N ILE A 385 -4.51 6.25 -4.11
CA ILE A 385 -3.23 6.98 -4.24
C ILE A 385 -3.34 8.36 -3.59
N GLU A 386 -4.47 9.04 -3.72
CA GLU A 386 -4.71 10.31 -3.04
C GLU A 386 -4.54 10.17 -1.53
N TYR A 387 -5.15 9.16 -0.89
CA TYR A 387 -5.01 8.91 0.54
C TYR A 387 -3.59 8.48 0.94
N GLN A 388 -2.94 7.70 0.08
CA GLN A 388 -1.53 7.32 0.29
C GLN A 388 -0.63 8.56 0.34
N VAL A 389 -0.71 9.44 -0.66
CA VAL A 389 0.08 10.68 -0.71
C VAL A 389 -0.28 11.61 0.44
N ALA A 390 -1.57 11.77 0.74
CA ALA A 390 -2.04 12.61 1.85
C ALA A 390 -1.46 12.13 3.19
N SER A 391 -1.54 10.84 3.49
CA SER A 391 -1.00 10.29 4.74
C SER A 391 0.53 10.40 4.81
N HIS A 392 1.23 10.28 3.68
CA HIS A 392 2.68 10.45 3.62
C HIS A 392 3.10 11.92 3.84
N LEU A 393 2.37 12.89 3.25
CA LEU A 393 2.54 14.31 3.55
C LEU A 393 2.35 14.61 5.04
N MET A 394 1.32 14.05 5.67
CA MET A 394 1.06 14.20 7.09
C MET A 394 2.22 13.66 7.95
N LEU A 395 2.76 12.47 7.60
CA LEU A 395 3.96 11.91 8.27
C LEU A 395 5.16 12.84 8.18
N GLN A 396 5.30 13.60 7.08
CA GLN A 396 6.36 14.61 6.87
C GLN A 396 6.05 15.96 7.53
N GLY A 397 4.95 16.08 8.27
CA GLY A 397 4.52 17.30 8.94
C GLY A 397 3.74 18.30 8.06
N GLU A 398 3.47 17.94 6.80
CA GLU A 398 2.71 18.76 5.84
C GLU A 398 1.19 18.45 5.94
N VAL A 399 0.66 18.60 7.15
CA VAL A 399 -0.71 18.17 7.52
C VAL A 399 -1.75 18.82 6.62
N GLU A 400 -1.71 20.16 6.46
CA GLU A 400 -2.73 20.87 5.70
C GLU A 400 -2.77 20.47 4.21
N LYS A 401 -1.59 20.22 3.60
CA LYS A 401 -1.53 19.73 2.21
C LYS A 401 -2.14 18.33 2.09
N GLY A 402 -1.91 17.47 3.07
CA GLY A 402 -2.58 16.17 3.14
C GLY A 402 -4.09 16.33 3.26
N LEU A 403 -4.57 17.22 4.14
CA LEU A 403 -6.00 17.49 4.32
C LEU A 403 -6.66 18.10 3.07
N GLU A 404 -5.97 18.96 2.31
CA GLU A 404 -6.48 19.47 1.02
C GLU A 404 -6.82 18.33 0.06
N ILE A 405 -5.95 17.32 -0.04
CA ILE A 405 -6.19 16.14 -0.90
C ILE A 405 -7.38 15.32 -0.36
N VAL A 406 -7.43 15.07 0.96
CA VAL A 406 -8.53 14.31 1.58
C VAL A 406 -9.87 15.01 1.35
N ARG A 407 -9.94 16.32 1.55
CA ARG A 407 -11.16 17.13 1.31
C ARG A 407 -11.61 17.02 -0.15
N ALA A 408 -10.70 17.18 -1.10
CA ALA A 408 -11.02 17.06 -2.52
C ALA A 408 -11.57 15.66 -2.86
N CYS A 409 -10.98 14.61 -2.30
CA CYS A 409 -11.47 13.25 -2.47
C CYS A 409 -12.88 13.10 -1.89
N ARG A 410 -13.11 13.50 -0.62
CA ARG A 410 -14.42 13.34 0.03
C ARG A 410 -15.52 14.20 -0.58
N GLN A 411 -15.19 15.39 -1.08
CA GLN A 411 -16.13 16.23 -1.81
C GLN A 411 -16.65 15.57 -3.10
N ARG A 412 -15.86 14.71 -3.75
CA ARG A 412 -16.34 13.92 -4.91
C ARG A 412 -17.33 12.82 -4.50
N TYR A 413 -17.29 12.38 -3.25
CA TYR A 413 -18.09 11.28 -2.70
C TYR A 413 -19.03 11.78 -1.57
N ASP A 414 -19.68 12.93 -1.79
CA ASP A 414 -20.56 13.60 -0.81
C ASP A 414 -22.03 13.15 -0.88
N GLY A 415 -22.34 12.21 -1.78
CA GLY A 415 -23.69 11.71 -2.00
C GLY A 415 -24.49 12.49 -3.06
N SER A 416 -23.97 13.59 -3.58
CA SER A 416 -24.65 14.36 -4.65
C SER A 416 -24.49 13.71 -6.04
N VAL A 417 -23.28 13.23 -6.34
CA VAL A 417 -22.95 12.55 -7.59
C VAL A 417 -22.52 11.11 -7.36
N ARG A 418 -21.66 10.89 -6.35
CA ARG A 418 -21.12 9.57 -6.03
C ARG A 418 -21.52 9.13 -4.63
N ASN A 419 -21.75 7.81 -4.48
CA ASN A 419 -22.05 7.20 -3.17
C ASN A 419 -20.86 7.36 -2.20
N PRO A 420 -21.06 7.97 -1.01
CA PRO A 420 -20.00 8.19 -0.02
C PRO A 420 -19.31 6.92 0.47
N PHE A 421 -19.97 5.78 0.38
CA PHE A 421 -19.48 4.47 0.84
C PHE A 421 -19.00 3.57 -0.28
N ASN A 422 -18.81 4.10 -1.48
CA ASN A 422 -18.41 3.33 -2.66
C ASN A 422 -17.39 4.12 -3.48
N GLU A 423 -16.17 4.21 -2.97
CA GLU A 423 -15.07 4.71 -3.77
C GLU A 423 -14.66 3.65 -4.80
N TYR A 424 -14.63 4.04 -6.06
CA TYR A 424 -14.35 3.13 -7.16
C TYR A 424 -13.09 3.53 -7.94
N GLU A 425 -12.50 2.54 -8.58
CA GLU A 425 -11.43 2.68 -9.56
C GLU A 425 -11.72 1.67 -10.69
N CYS A 426 -11.05 0.52 -10.73
CA CYS A 426 -11.42 -0.58 -11.61
C CYS A 426 -12.46 -1.49 -10.93
N GLY A 427 -13.65 -0.95 -10.67
CA GLY A 427 -14.76 -1.59 -9.94
C GLY A 427 -15.17 -0.82 -8.69
N HIS A 428 -16.33 -1.20 -8.13
CA HIS A 428 -16.88 -0.68 -6.89
C HIS A 428 -16.08 -1.16 -5.68
N TRP A 429 -16.12 -0.41 -4.57
CA TRP A 429 -15.45 -0.78 -3.32
C TRP A 429 -14.01 -1.24 -3.55
N TYR A 430 -13.25 -0.41 -4.21
CA TYR A 430 -11.92 -0.77 -4.68
C TYR A 430 -10.90 -0.81 -3.53
N GLY A 431 -10.18 -1.92 -3.39
CA GLY A 431 -9.32 -2.22 -2.23
C GLY A 431 -8.21 -1.19 -1.96
N ARG A 432 -7.71 -0.49 -3.00
CA ARG A 432 -6.70 0.55 -2.85
C ARG A 432 -7.16 1.71 -1.96
N ALA A 433 -8.46 2.04 -1.93
CA ALA A 433 -9.00 3.12 -1.09
C ALA A 433 -8.89 2.83 0.42
N LEU A 434 -8.62 1.58 0.83
CA LEU A 434 -8.26 1.23 2.22
C LEU A 434 -6.93 1.85 2.68
N SER A 435 -6.17 2.50 1.81
CA SER A 435 -5.03 3.37 2.18
C SER A 435 -5.46 4.54 3.06
N SER A 436 -6.75 4.92 3.04
CA SER A 436 -7.34 5.93 3.94
C SER A 436 -7.08 5.64 5.42
N TYR A 437 -6.99 4.37 5.83
CA TYR A 437 -6.66 4.02 7.22
C TYR A 437 -5.27 4.55 7.63
N GLY A 438 -4.34 4.67 6.69
CA GLY A 438 -3.02 5.27 6.90
C GLY A 438 -3.05 6.74 7.33
N LEU A 439 -4.16 7.47 7.10
CA LEU A 439 -4.35 8.85 7.57
C LEU A 439 -4.30 8.95 9.10
N LEU A 440 -4.82 7.94 9.82
CA LEU A 440 -4.74 7.89 11.28
C LEU A 440 -3.27 7.89 11.75
N GLN A 441 -2.45 7.05 11.13
CA GLN A 441 -1.00 6.99 11.42
C GLN A 441 -0.29 8.27 10.94
N GLY A 442 -0.70 8.83 9.80
CA GLY A 442 -0.16 10.06 9.23
C GLY A 442 -0.24 11.24 10.17
N LEU A 443 -1.38 11.42 10.85
CA LEU A 443 -1.61 12.52 11.79
C LEU A 443 -1.00 12.27 13.17
N THR A 444 -1.14 11.06 13.69
CA THR A 444 -0.80 10.74 15.09
C THR A 444 0.57 10.13 15.25
N GLY A 445 1.11 9.51 14.19
CA GLY A 445 2.32 8.70 14.28
C GLY A 445 2.15 7.47 15.17
N VAL A 446 0.90 7.08 15.50
CA VAL A 446 0.62 5.94 16.38
C VAL A 446 1.00 4.64 15.69
N ARG A 447 1.79 3.84 16.39
CA ARG A 447 2.18 2.50 16.01
C ARG A 447 2.34 1.64 17.25
N TYR A 448 1.64 0.54 17.30
CA TYR A 448 1.85 -0.49 18.32
C TYR A 448 2.74 -1.60 17.77
N ASP A 449 3.72 -1.99 18.56
CA ASP A 449 4.66 -3.05 18.29
C ASP A 449 4.50 -4.14 19.34
N ALA A 450 3.89 -5.24 18.96
CA ALA A 450 3.55 -6.31 19.89
C ALA A 450 4.76 -7.18 20.28
N VAL A 451 5.83 -7.22 19.47
CA VAL A 451 7.07 -7.93 19.81
C VAL A 451 7.78 -7.26 20.98
N ASP A 452 7.88 -5.93 20.93
CA ASP A 452 8.57 -5.14 21.95
C ASP A 452 7.58 -4.55 22.98
N LYS A 453 6.27 -4.82 22.84
CA LYS A 453 5.17 -4.25 23.65
C LYS A 453 5.28 -2.73 23.81
N THR A 454 5.66 -2.07 22.72
CA THR A 454 5.96 -0.64 22.70
C THR A 454 4.91 0.11 21.86
N LEU A 455 4.35 1.16 22.44
CA LEU A 455 3.48 2.09 21.73
C LEU A 455 4.25 3.36 21.37
N TYR A 456 4.39 3.60 20.07
CA TYR A 456 5.03 4.78 19.52
C TYR A 456 3.97 5.84 19.16
N ILE A 457 4.27 7.10 19.41
CA ILE A 457 3.46 8.27 19.06
C ILE A 457 4.38 9.34 18.52
N ASN A 458 4.03 9.92 17.37
CA ASN A 458 4.75 11.07 16.81
C ASN A 458 3.74 12.02 16.17
N SER A 459 2.90 12.63 17.03
CA SER A 459 1.80 13.49 16.61
C SER A 459 2.27 14.67 15.77
N LYS A 460 1.54 14.95 14.71
CA LYS A 460 1.70 16.12 13.83
C LYS A 460 0.66 17.21 14.09
N ILE A 461 -0.26 16.96 15.03
CA ILE A 461 -1.40 17.81 15.33
C ILE A 461 -1.46 18.20 16.82
N GLY A 462 -0.41 17.93 17.60
CA GLY A 462 -0.42 18.15 19.05
C GLY A 462 -1.20 17.08 19.79
N ASP A 463 -2.00 17.49 20.78
CA ASP A 463 -2.87 16.61 21.56
C ASP A 463 -3.99 16.02 20.68
N PHE A 464 -4.34 14.76 20.94
CA PHE A 464 -5.41 14.07 20.19
C PHE A 464 -6.03 12.92 20.97
N ILE A 465 -7.20 12.47 20.50
CA ILE A 465 -7.80 11.18 20.80
C ILE A 465 -8.00 10.48 19.46
N SER A 466 -7.56 9.22 19.34
CA SER A 466 -7.72 8.40 18.14
C SER A 466 -8.07 6.97 18.50
N PHE A 467 -8.71 6.27 17.57
CA PHE A 467 -8.95 4.83 17.66
C PHE A 467 -7.63 4.05 17.52
N ILE A 468 -7.51 2.97 18.28
CA ILE A 468 -6.44 1.97 18.16
C ILE A 468 -7.03 0.58 18.20
N SER A 469 -6.54 -0.29 17.32
CA SER A 469 -6.85 -1.73 17.32
C SER A 469 -5.57 -2.55 17.19
N THR A 470 -5.54 -3.68 17.90
CA THR A 470 -4.44 -4.63 17.95
C THR A 470 -4.99 -6.05 17.75
N GLU A 471 -4.13 -7.06 17.74
CA GLU A 471 -4.56 -8.47 17.65
C GLU A 471 -5.51 -8.85 18.80
N SER A 472 -5.28 -8.31 20.01
CA SER A 472 -5.93 -8.76 21.26
C SER A 472 -7.02 -7.82 21.76
N GLY A 473 -7.14 -6.61 21.21
CA GLY A 473 -8.15 -5.67 21.68
C GLY A 473 -8.16 -4.34 20.94
N PHE A 474 -9.15 -3.51 21.27
CA PHE A 474 -9.26 -2.16 20.70
C PHE A 474 -9.71 -1.14 21.75
N GLY A 475 -9.49 0.11 21.44
CA GLY A 475 -9.87 1.23 22.29
C GLY A 475 -9.44 2.57 21.73
N ASN A 476 -9.06 3.48 22.61
CA ASN A 476 -8.56 4.80 22.26
C ASN A 476 -7.15 5.02 22.78
N ILE A 477 -6.33 5.66 21.96
CA ILE A 477 -5.06 6.26 22.34
C ILE A 477 -5.26 7.78 22.46
N GLU A 478 -4.76 8.36 23.54
CA GLU A 478 -4.84 9.78 23.80
C GLU A 478 -3.44 10.33 24.05
N LEU A 479 -3.15 11.49 23.51
CA LEU A 479 -1.98 12.29 23.85
C LEU A 479 -2.49 13.59 24.48
N ARG A 480 -2.06 13.91 25.72
CA ARG A 480 -2.43 15.13 26.44
C ARG A 480 -1.17 15.75 27.02
N SER A 481 -0.83 16.95 26.57
CA SER A 481 0.35 17.68 27.02
C SER A 481 1.62 16.80 26.98
N GLY A 482 1.77 16.03 25.91
CA GLY A 482 2.91 15.11 25.70
C GLY A 482 2.85 13.79 26.48
N LYS A 483 1.80 13.56 27.29
CA LYS A 483 1.60 12.30 28.03
C LYS A 483 0.65 11.37 27.28
N PRO A 484 1.04 10.13 27.03
CA PRO A 484 0.21 9.13 26.37
C PRO A 484 -0.70 8.41 27.36
N PHE A 485 -1.92 8.06 26.89
CA PHE A 485 -2.88 7.24 27.64
C PHE A 485 -3.53 6.24 26.70
N VAL A 486 -3.74 5.00 27.17
CA VAL A 486 -4.51 3.98 26.46
C VAL A 486 -5.76 3.65 27.23
N LYS A 487 -6.92 3.79 26.60
CA LYS A 487 -8.20 3.35 27.13
C LYS A 487 -8.66 2.11 26.37
N VAL A 488 -8.48 0.93 26.95
CA VAL A 488 -8.98 -0.31 26.36
C VAL A 488 -10.49 -0.38 26.50
N VAL A 489 -11.19 -0.62 25.38
CA VAL A 489 -12.65 -0.74 25.31
C VAL A 489 -13.07 -2.20 25.20
N SER A 490 -12.30 -3.03 24.49
CA SER A 490 -12.56 -4.47 24.37
C SER A 490 -11.25 -5.24 24.27
N GLY A 491 -11.21 -6.47 24.84
CA GLY A 491 -10.00 -7.27 24.88
C GLY A 491 -8.94 -6.68 25.82
N HIS A 492 -7.67 -6.82 25.42
CA HIS A 492 -6.53 -6.25 26.15
C HIS A 492 -5.50 -5.66 25.17
N ILE A 493 -4.76 -4.65 25.61
CA ILE A 493 -3.62 -4.10 24.90
C ILE A 493 -2.49 -3.96 25.92
N GLU A 494 -1.46 -4.76 25.76
CA GLU A 494 -0.33 -4.78 26.68
C GLU A 494 0.75 -3.82 26.20
N VAL A 495 1.04 -2.79 27.00
CA VAL A 495 2.05 -1.77 26.67
C VAL A 495 3.05 -1.68 27.83
N ASP A 496 4.27 -2.12 27.59
CA ASP A 496 5.35 -2.04 28.57
C ASP A 496 6.10 -0.69 28.47
N ARG A 497 6.02 -0.04 27.30
CA ARG A 497 6.77 1.19 27.04
C ARG A 497 6.05 2.12 26.07
N PHE A 498 6.08 3.41 26.40
CA PHE A 498 5.68 4.47 25.47
C PHE A 498 6.90 5.21 24.91
N VAL A 499 6.85 5.52 23.62
CA VAL A 499 7.86 6.36 22.95
C VAL A 499 7.13 7.51 22.25
N VAL A 500 7.28 8.72 22.80
CA VAL A 500 6.63 9.92 22.27
C VAL A 500 7.69 10.81 21.63
N SER A 501 7.55 11.10 20.33
CA SER A 501 8.51 11.90 19.55
C SER A 501 9.96 11.44 19.73
N GLY A 502 10.18 10.12 19.74
CA GLY A 502 11.49 9.49 19.87
C GLY A 502 12.04 9.40 21.30
N LYS A 503 11.29 9.85 22.32
CA LYS A 503 11.69 9.77 23.73
C LYS A 503 10.83 8.77 24.47
N VAL A 504 11.47 7.94 25.30
CA VAL A 504 10.77 7.06 26.24
C VAL A 504 10.07 7.95 27.28
N VAL A 505 8.79 7.68 27.52
CA VAL A 505 7.95 8.36 28.51
C VAL A 505 7.46 7.35 29.52
N GLU A 506 7.66 7.63 30.80
CA GLU A 506 7.17 6.82 31.94
C GLU A 506 5.68 7.06 32.21
#